data_3e6494e6f1d06f918a46adc9dccae22e
#
_entry.id   3e6494e6f1d06f918a46adc9dccae22e
#
_cell.length_a   1.000
_cell.length_b   1.000
_cell.length_c   1.000
_cell.angle_alpha   90.00
_cell.angle_beta   90.00
_cell.angle_gamma   90.00
#
_symmetry.space_group_name_H-M   'P 1'
#
loop_
_entity.id
_entity.type
_entity.pdbx_description
1 polymer ?
#
loop_
_entity_poly.entity_id
_entity_poly.type
_entity_poly.pdbx_seq_one_letter_code
_entity_poly.pdbx_strand_id
1 'polypeptide(L)'
;MQRIKIFILPLLLALFSTNVSAETHQLDLAESIAIAKIKSYDMLNLKQDLKIAEYNLKSATSRFKTHVDLQLDVPNYTETVRQFEDSTGITFYPIRQSVLGSELTINQPLPTDGNIYISSGLSTTDDYNDSKRWLRMNTRLGFTQPIDALYGYNRIKSEFTRAELAYEESQKRLRREELNLVYNVSNSFYRLLSVQKREEIARMNLERQKEAYQIAKNKFDAGLIREVDALQMEVDLAEAQNNFDLSIIDRSSAENQFKQLIGIELNDSVVIINDMNYQLIVVDPLKAVDLALQNRTEIREREIAIELNQLNLKRQKAEGMITGNLNAYYEKIGVHDSPMSNQIGDSFNSSFSDLQERPGNFGVGISISIPIIDWGENKALVRAAEARLQQNMYSMQETTRAIETEVKNLVADLNSSLKRLQLLEKNVEVAEKSFEITRLRFSDGDIDSQDLALERERLNNAYISHLSAFIQYELNLADLMRKTFYDFKNDEPVL
;
A
#
# COMPACT_ATOMS: atom_id res chain seq x y z
N MET A 1 36.94 40.71 24.63
CA MET A 1 35.74 40.65 25.50
C MET A 1 34.58 41.30 24.74
N GLN A 2 33.82 40.53 24.00
CA GLN A 2 32.53 40.97 23.44
C GLN A 2 31.45 39.98 23.90
N ARG A 3 30.50 40.53 24.63
CA ARG A 3 29.40 39.78 25.28
C ARG A 3 28.38 39.41 24.22
N ILE A 4 28.16 38.09 24.03
CA ILE A 4 27.05 37.55 23.26
C ILE A 4 25.78 37.65 24.14
N LYS A 5 24.84 38.50 23.75
CA LYS A 5 23.51 38.58 24.33
C LYS A 5 22.65 37.45 23.75
N ILE A 6 22.36 36.45 24.60
CA ILE A 6 21.38 35.42 24.31
C ILE A 6 19.99 36.05 24.48
N PHE A 7 19.25 36.21 23.39
CA PHE A 7 17.85 36.60 23.37
C PHE A 7 17.02 35.33 23.67
N ILE A 8 16.53 35.21 24.89
CA ILE A 8 15.50 34.23 25.27
C ILE A 8 14.16 34.81 24.82
N LEU A 9 13.61 34.28 23.73
CA LEU A 9 12.26 34.57 23.28
C LEU A 9 11.29 33.65 24.07
N PRO A 10 10.33 34.18 24.86
CA PRO A 10 9.33 33.34 25.50
C PRO A 10 8.36 32.83 24.44
N LEU A 11 8.40 31.51 24.21
CA LEU A 11 7.42 30.77 23.41
C LEU A 11 6.09 30.80 24.16
N LEU A 12 5.21 31.73 23.83
CA LEU A 12 3.81 31.73 24.26
C LEU A 12 3.13 30.56 23.55
N LEU A 13 3.00 29.43 24.25
CA LEU A 13 2.13 28.34 23.87
C LEU A 13 0.68 28.82 24.03
N ALA A 14 0.12 29.39 22.97
CA ALA A 14 -1.33 29.58 22.87
C ALA A 14 -1.96 28.20 22.73
N LEU A 15 -2.44 27.65 23.84
CA LEU A 15 -3.37 26.54 23.88
C LEU A 15 -4.65 27.00 23.17
N PHE A 16 -4.72 26.81 21.87
CA PHE A 16 -5.99 26.77 21.16
C PHE A 16 -6.71 25.51 21.64
N SER A 17 -7.48 25.63 22.70
CA SER A 17 -8.56 24.70 22.99
C SER A 17 -9.60 24.88 21.88
N THR A 18 -9.44 24.15 20.78
CA THR A 18 -10.53 23.92 19.85
C THR A 18 -11.59 23.16 20.65
N ASN A 19 -12.68 23.84 21.00
CA ASN A 19 -13.89 23.17 21.42
C ASN A 19 -14.32 22.31 20.23
N VAL A 20 -13.92 21.03 20.22
CA VAL A 20 -14.47 20.03 19.30
C VAL A 20 -15.90 19.81 19.75
N SER A 21 -16.82 20.57 19.16
CA SER A 21 -18.24 20.32 19.28
C SER A 21 -18.51 19.00 18.57
N ALA A 22 -19.07 18.02 19.25
CA ALA A 22 -19.51 16.77 18.64
C ALA A 22 -20.51 17.08 17.52
N GLU A 23 -20.19 16.69 16.30
CA GLU A 23 -21.03 16.89 15.12
C GLU A 23 -21.85 15.63 14.86
N THR A 24 -23.11 15.81 14.45
CA THR A 24 -23.96 14.68 14.04
C THR A 24 -23.97 14.59 12.52
N HIS A 25 -23.37 13.54 11.99
CA HIS A 25 -23.34 13.24 10.57
C HIS A 25 -24.53 12.35 10.19
N GLN A 26 -25.35 12.81 9.27
CA GLN A 26 -26.35 11.98 8.61
C GLN A 26 -25.76 11.51 7.30
N LEU A 27 -25.52 10.20 7.15
CA LEU A 27 -24.76 9.66 6.04
C LEU A 27 -25.57 8.62 5.26
N ASP A 28 -25.59 8.77 3.95
CA ASP A 28 -25.91 7.69 3.03
C ASP A 28 -24.65 6.88 2.66
N LEU A 29 -24.83 5.84 1.85
CA LEU A 29 -23.71 4.98 1.43
C LEU A 29 -22.72 5.73 0.53
N ALA A 30 -23.20 6.58 -0.38
CA ALA A 30 -22.35 7.30 -1.33
C ALA A 30 -21.48 8.34 -0.62
N GLU A 31 -22.07 9.10 0.32
CA GLU A 31 -21.34 10.05 1.17
C GLU A 31 -20.31 9.37 2.04
N SER A 32 -20.66 8.21 2.64
CA SER A 32 -19.75 7.41 3.46
C SER A 32 -18.53 6.95 2.65
N ILE A 33 -18.74 6.48 1.43
CA ILE A 33 -17.66 6.09 0.50
C ILE A 33 -16.80 7.31 0.12
N ALA A 34 -17.41 8.46 -0.17
CA ALA A 34 -16.69 9.68 -0.52
C ALA A 34 -15.79 10.16 0.61
N ILE A 35 -16.29 10.15 1.85
CA ILE A 35 -15.50 10.49 3.04
C ILE A 35 -14.33 9.51 3.21
N ALA A 36 -14.58 8.21 3.12
CA ALA A 36 -13.56 7.19 3.28
C ALA A 36 -12.43 7.30 2.23
N LYS A 37 -12.74 7.58 0.97
CA LYS A 37 -11.74 7.81 -0.10
C LYS A 37 -10.80 8.99 0.19
N ILE A 38 -11.26 9.95 1.00
CA ILE A 38 -10.47 11.14 1.35
C ILE A 38 -9.75 10.96 2.69
N LYS A 39 -10.44 10.45 3.72
CA LYS A 39 -10.00 10.50 5.11
C LYS A 39 -9.48 9.17 5.66
N SER A 40 -9.84 8.00 5.08
CA SER A 40 -9.40 6.73 5.65
C SER A 40 -7.87 6.58 5.60
N TYR A 41 -7.29 6.05 6.66
CA TYR A 41 -5.85 5.82 6.74
C TYR A 41 -5.35 4.83 5.69
N ASP A 42 -6.17 3.84 5.32
CA ASP A 42 -5.84 2.86 4.28
C ASP A 42 -5.63 3.57 2.94
N MET A 43 -6.56 4.46 2.55
CA MET A 43 -6.43 5.23 1.31
C MET A 43 -5.26 6.22 1.34
N LEU A 44 -5.02 6.86 2.48
CA LEU A 44 -3.89 7.76 2.64
C LEU A 44 -2.56 7.01 2.48
N ASN A 45 -2.41 5.82 3.06
CA ASN A 45 -1.23 4.98 2.91
C ASN A 45 -1.04 4.51 1.47
N LEU A 46 -2.10 4.05 0.80
CA LEU A 46 -2.03 3.62 -0.61
C LEU A 46 -1.59 4.76 -1.55
N LYS A 47 -2.05 5.98 -1.30
CA LYS A 47 -1.59 7.16 -2.04
C LYS A 47 -0.10 7.45 -1.79
N GLN A 48 0.43 7.19 -0.58
CA GLN A 48 1.86 7.29 -0.34
C GLN A 48 2.64 6.17 -1.03
N ASP A 49 2.14 4.94 -1.05
CA ASP A 49 2.76 3.83 -1.79
C ASP A 49 2.90 4.14 -3.28
N LEU A 50 1.86 4.72 -3.89
CA LEU A 50 1.94 5.18 -5.28
C LEU A 50 3.01 6.26 -5.48
N LYS A 51 3.10 7.25 -4.58
CA LYS A 51 4.16 8.27 -4.61
C LYS A 51 5.54 7.66 -4.47
N ILE A 52 5.71 6.66 -3.59
CA ILE A 52 6.99 5.95 -3.44
C ILE A 52 7.36 5.28 -4.77
N ALA A 53 6.43 4.60 -5.42
CA ALA A 53 6.69 3.96 -6.72
C ALA A 53 7.01 4.99 -7.82
N GLU A 54 6.32 6.15 -7.84
CA GLU A 54 6.61 7.26 -8.75
C GLU A 54 8.02 7.82 -8.55
N TYR A 55 8.42 8.06 -7.29
CA TYR A 55 9.78 8.55 -7.00
C TYR A 55 10.86 7.52 -7.32
N ASN A 56 10.57 6.23 -7.14
CA ASN A 56 11.48 5.15 -7.55
C ASN A 56 11.65 5.13 -9.07
N LEU A 57 10.59 5.29 -9.85
CA LEU A 57 10.66 5.42 -11.31
C LEU A 57 11.44 6.68 -11.72
N LYS A 58 11.20 7.82 -11.06
CA LYS A 58 11.97 9.05 -11.28
C LYS A 58 13.45 8.87 -10.94
N SER A 59 13.76 8.16 -9.86
CA SER A 59 15.14 7.81 -9.50
C SER A 59 15.79 6.94 -10.59
N ALA A 60 15.10 5.88 -11.06
CA ALA A 60 15.59 5.03 -12.14
C ALA A 60 15.81 5.81 -13.44
N THR A 61 14.89 6.71 -13.79
CA THR A 61 15.04 7.62 -14.95
C THR A 61 16.23 8.55 -14.78
N SER A 62 16.48 9.04 -13.56
CA SER A 62 17.59 9.96 -13.29
C SER A 62 18.94 9.29 -13.42
N ARG A 63 19.04 7.95 -13.32
CA ARG A 63 20.29 7.20 -13.57
C ARG A 63 20.80 7.32 -14.99
N PHE A 64 19.99 7.76 -15.95
CA PHE A 64 20.42 8.04 -17.34
C PHE A 64 20.95 9.46 -17.52
N LYS A 65 20.80 10.33 -16.51
CA LYS A 65 21.22 11.74 -16.58
C LYS A 65 22.65 11.88 -16.13
N THR A 66 23.24 13.01 -16.52
CA THR A 66 24.57 13.42 -16.03
C THR A 66 24.55 13.62 -14.52
N HIS A 67 25.52 13.01 -13.83
CA HIS A 67 25.78 13.22 -12.41
C HIS A 67 27.05 14.03 -12.23
N VAL A 68 27.06 14.92 -11.26
CA VAL A 68 28.22 15.73 -10.90
C VAL A 68 28.48 15.54 -9.41
N ASP A 69 29.63 14.98 -9.09
CA ASP A 69 30.02 14.65 -7.74
C ASP A 69 31.31 15.41 -7.38
N LEU A 70 31.32 16.04 -6.22
CA LEU A 70 32.51 16.64 -5.63
C LEU A 70 32.88 15.83 -4.39
N GLN A 71 34.04 15.19 -4.45
CA GLN A 71 34.64 14.52 -3.30
C GLN A 71 35.69 15.45 -2.67
N LEU A 72 35.64 15.58 -1.36
CA LEU A 72 36.63 16.35 -0.58
C LEU A 72 37.26 15.41 0.43
N ASP A 73 38.53 15.16 0.30
CA ASP A 73 39.32 14.43 1.29
C ASP A 73 39.88 15.45 2.28
N VAL A 74 39.34 15.47 3.49
CA VAL A 74 39.83 16.31 4.59
C VAL A 74 41.26 15.90 4.97
N PRO A 75 42.09 16.79 5.56
CA PRO A 75 43.45 16.42 5.93
C PRO A 75 43.53 15.14 6.70
N ASN A 76 44.15 14.14 6.09
CA ASN A 76 44.37 12.82 6.67
C ASN A 76 45.85 12.72 7.04
N TYR A 77 46.14 12.81 8.36
CA TYR A 77 47.51 12.65 8.86
C TYR A 77 47.79 11.18 9.09
N THR A 78 48.90 10.71 8.51
CA THR A 78 49.37 9.34 8.65
C THR A 78 50.81 9.32 9.17
N GLU A 79 51.04 8.60 10.25
CA GLU A 79 52.38 8.25 10.71
C GLU A 79 52.53 6.71 10.71
N THR A 80 53.46 6.23 9.88
CA THR A 80 53.66 4.81 9.66
C THR A 80 55.16 4.53 9.46
N VAL A 81 55.58 3.29 9.71
CA VAL A 81 56.93 2.87 9.40
C VAL A 81 56.87 1.94 8.21
N ARG A 82 57.58 2.29 7.14
CA ARG A 82 57.69 1.51 5.93
C ARG A 82 59.03 0.83 5.85
N GLN A 83 58.99 -0.45 5.56
CA GLN A 83 60.17 -1.28 5.31
C GLN A 83 60.64 -1.01 3.85
N PHE A 84 61.95 -0.80 3.69
CA PHE A 84 62.60 -0.74 2.40
C PHE A 84 63.77 -1.76 2.42
N GLU A 85 63.86 -2.57 1.39
CA GLU A 85 64.93 -3.59 1.25
C GLU A 85 65.78 -3.21 0.02
N ASP A 86 67.07 -3.05 0.25
CA ASP A 86 68.06 -2.80 -0.80
C ASP A 86 69.23 -3.78 -0.70
N SER A 87 70.27 -3.59 -1.53
CA SER A 87 71.47 -4.44 -1.52
C SER A 87 72.28 -4.43 -0.22
N THR A 88 72.00 -3.48 0.72
CA THR A 88 72.62 -3.35 2.02
C THR A 88 71.82 -3.95 3.17
N GLY A 89 70.58 -4.34 2.90
CA GLY A 89 69.69 -4.95 3.91
C GLY A 89 68.35 -4.27 4.04
N ILE A 90 67.62 -4.57 5.13
CA ILE A 90 66.32 -4.01 5.45
C ILE A 90 66.48 -2.74 6.27
N THR A 91 65.90 -1.66 5.80
CA THR A 91 65.90 -0.36 6.47
C THR A 91 64.44 0.08 6.75
N PHE A 92 64.17 0.71 7.87
CA PHE A 92 62.82 1.20 8.26
C PHE A 92 62.82 2.71 8.23
N TYR A 93 61.86 3.27 7.46
CA TYR A 93 61.66 4.74 7.36
C TYR A 93 60.32 5.12 7.99
N PRO A 94 60.32 6.03 8.94
CA PRO A 94 59.03 6.66 9.36
C PRO A 94 58.55 7.56 8.25
N ILE A 95 57.27 7.42 7.91
CA ILE A 95 56.57 8.30 6.97
C ILE A 95 55.56 9.11 7.78
N ARG A 96 55.68 10.42 7.76
CA ARG A 96 54.77 11.35 8.41
C ARG A 96 54.25 12.27 7.32
N GLN A 97 52.98 12.09 6.94
CA GLN A 97 52.40 12.86 5.87
C GLN A 97 50.97 13.29 6.19
N SER A 98 50.54 14.43 5.62
CA SER A 98 49.17 14.86 5.60
C SER A 98 48.71 14.99 4.16
N VAL A 99 47.57 14.42 3.83
CA VAL A 99 46.96 14.46 2.50
C VAL A 99 45.66 15.23 2.57
N LEU A 100 45.49 16.21 1.69
CA LEU A 100 44.29 16.96 1.43
C LEU A 100 43.95 16.83 -0.06
N GLY A 101 42.70 16.47 -0.39
CA GLY A 101 42.30 16.28 -1.77
C GLY A 101 40.91 16.81 -2.09
N SER A 102 40.70 17.10 -3.35
CA SER A 102 39.38 17.33 -3.91
C SER A 102 39.33 16.75 -5.32
N GLU A 103 38.22 16.11 -5.68
CA GLU A 103 37.97 15.58 -7.01
C GLU A 103 36.54 15.92 -7.44
N LEU A 104 36.42 16.56 -8.59
CA LEU A 104 35.14 16.81 -9.26
C LEU A 104 35.02 15.81 -10.39
N THR A 105 33.95 15.02 -10.34
CA THR A 105 33.63 14.04 -11.37
C THR A 105 32.28 14.36 -12.01
N ILE A 106 32.28 14.45 -13.35
CA ILE A 106 31.08 14.56 -14.17
C ILE A 106 30.93 13.22 -14.89
N ASN A 107 29.83 12.54 -14.63
CA ASN A 107 29.57 11.19 -15.06
C ASN A 107 28.30 11.14 -15.93
N GLN A 108 28.39 10.65 -17.16
CA GLN A 108 27.30 10.48 -18.11
C GLN A 108 27.08 8.99 -18.41
N PRO A 109 26.08 8.34 -17.80
CA PRO A 109 25.68 6.99 -18.17
C PRO A 109 25.11 6.93 -19.58
N LEU A 110 25.40 5.85 -20.29
CA LEU A 110 24.93 5.61 -21.64
C LEU A 110 23.81 4.55 -21.66
N PRO A 111 22.86 4.63 -22.63
CA PRO A 111 21.81 3.62 -22.77
C PRO A 111 22.34 2.21 -23.07
N THR A 112 23.61 2.09 -23.42
CA THR A 112 24.34 0.84 -23.67
C THR A 112 24.93 0.21 -22.41
N ASP A 113 24.59 0.70 -21.21
CA ASP A 113 25.19 0.37 -19.92
C ASP A 113 26.67 0.80 -19.79
N GLY A 114 27.15 1.60 -20.74
CA GLY A 114 28.45 2.23 -20.71
C GLY A 114 28.44 3.55 -19.95
N ASN A 115 29.60 4.16 -19.87
CA ASN A 115 29.79 5.39 -19.14
C ASN A 115 30.88 6.28 -19.74
N ILE A 116 30.60 7.59 -19.86
CA ILE A 116 31.61 8.60 -20.17
C ILE A 116 31.77 9.47 -18.93
N TYR A 117 33.00 9.71 -18.51
CA TYR A 117 33.23 10.57 -17.35
C TYR A 117 34.40 11.53 -17.58
N ILE A 118 34.31 12.68 -16.93
CA ILE A 118 35.41 13.63 -16.79
C ILE A 118 35.64 13.81 -15.31
N SER A 119 36.86 13.52 -14.85
CA SER A 119 37.27 13.84 -13.48
C SER A 119 38.41 14.84 -13.47
N SER A 120 38.37 15.78 -12.52
CA SER A 120 39.44 16.73 -12.30
C SER A 120 39.74 16.78 -10.80
N GLY A 121 40.94 16.37 -10.44
CA GLY A 121 41.40 16.28 -9.06
C GLY A 121 42.52 17.24 -8.74
N LEU A 122 42.52 17.72 -7.50
CA LEU A 122 43.58 18.49 -6.89
C LEU A 122 43.92 17.84 -5.53
N SER A 123 45.17 17.48 -5.33
CA SER A 123 45.62 16.94 -4.05
C SER A 123 46.93 17.55 -3.59
N THR A 124 47.04 17.80 -2.30
CA THR A 124 48.30 18.17 -1.66
C THR A 124 48.73 17.10 -0.70
N THR A 125 50.02 16.79 -0.72
CA THR A 125 50.63 15.88 0.24
C THR A 125 51.76 16.64 0.92
N ASP A 126 51.63 16.87 2.20
CA ASP A 126 52.66 17.47 3.03
C ASP A 126 53.48 16.37 3.70
N ASP A 127 54.74 16.24 3.35
CA ASP A 127 55.68 15.32 3.97
C ASP A 127 56.47 16.02 5.05
N TYR A 128 56.25 15.64 6.30
CA TYR A 128 56.89 16.25 7.47
C TYR A 128 58.30 15.71 7.74
N ASN A 129 58.72 14.62 7.08
CA ASN A 129 60.09 14.14 7.21
C ASN A 129 61.06 14.98 6.41
N ASP A 130 60.69 15.28 5.17
CA ASP A 130 61.52 16.08 4.25
C ASP A 130 61.10 17.57 4.20
N SER A 131 60.08 17.97 4.96
CA SER A 131 59.52 19.33 4.94
C SER A 131 59.12 19.76 3.51
N LYS A 132 58.63 18.84 2.73
CA LYS A 132 58.19 19.07 1.33
C LYS A 132 56.69 18.96 1.18
N ARG A 133 56.18 19.71 0.22
CA ARG A 133 54.78 19.67 -0.22
C ARG A 133 54.73 19.26 -1.69
N TRP A 134 53.97 18.20 -1.98
CA TRP A 134 53.61 17.89 -3.36
C TRP A 134 52.19 18.32 -3.64
N LEU A 135 52.02 19.12 -4.71
CA LEU A 135 50.73 19.49 -5.22
C LEU A 135 50.53 18.77 -6.57
N ARG A 136 49.49 18.00 -6.65
CA ARG A 136 49.16 17.21 -7.85
C ARG A 136 47.80 17.66 -8.37
N MET A 137 47.75 17.96 -9.66
CA MET A 137 46.53 18.18 -10.43
C MET A 137 46.40 17.09 -11.47
N ASN A 138 45.20 16.56 -11.65
CA ASN A 138 44.92 15.62 -12.71
C ASN A 138 43.57 15.91 -13.33
N THR A 139 43.49 15.75 -14.66
CA THR A 139 42.22 15.80 -15.39
C THR A 139 42.17 14.59 -16.29
N ARG A 140 41.09 13.84 -16.16
CA ARG A 140 40.89 12.56 -16.89
C ARG A 140 39.55 12.55 -17.59
N LEU A 141 39.56 12.29 -18.90
CA LEU A 141 38.41 11.91 -19.68
C LEU A 141 38.44 10.39 -19.83
N GLY A 142 37.40 9.71 -19.39
CA GLY A 142 37.31 8.26 -19.46
C GLY A 142 36.03 7.78 -20.12
N PHE A 143 36.12 6.60 -20.72
CA PHE A 143 35.01 5.87 -21.32
C PHE A 143 35.09 4.42 -20.87
N THR A 144 33.98 3.87 -20.40
CA THR A 144 33.87 2.45 -20.08
C THR A 144 32.61 1.89 -20.75
N GLN A 145 32.73 0.72 -21.38
CA GLN A 145 31.62 0.06 -22.04
C GLN A 145 31.66 -1.43 -21.77
N PRO A 146 30.69 -2.01 -21.00
CA PRO A 146 30.48 -3.44 -20.94
C PRO A 146 30.11 -3.97 -22.31
N ILE A 147 30.88 -4.93 -22.83
CA ILE A 147 30.67 -5.49 -24.17
C ILE A 147 29.46 -6.41 -24.19
N ASP A 148 29.27 -7.17 -23.12
CA ASP A 148 28.12 -8.06 -22.92
C ASP A 148 26.77 -7.34 -22.89
N ALA A 149 26.73 -6.08 -22.48
CA ALA A 149 25.52 -5.26 -22.53
C ALA A 149 24.99 -4.99 -23.95
N LEU A 150 25.83 -5.14 -24.96
CA LEU A 150 25.45 -4.95 -26.38
C LEU A 150 24.69 -6.14 -26.95
N TYR A 151 24.98 -7.36 -26.51
CA TYR A 151 24.39 -8.60 -27.05
C TYR A 151 23.68 -9.46 -25.97
N GLY A 152 23.89 -9.22 -24.72
CA GLY A 152 23.35 -10.00 -23.61
C GLY A 152 22.31 -9.22 -22.79
N TYR A 153 22.68 -8.95 -21.54
CA TYR A 153 21.84 -8.26 -20.57
C TYR A 153 22.31 -6.82 -20.33
N ASN A 154 21.45 -5.87 -20.65
CA ASN A 154 21.70 -4.47 -20.37
C ASN A 154 21.09 -4.13 -18.98
N ARG A 155 21.96 -3.90 -18.00
CA ARG A 155 21.57 -3.70 -16.59
C ARG A 155 20.75 -2.44 -16.40
N ILE A 156 21.22 -1.28 -16.89
CA ILE A 156 20.57 0.02 -16.67
C ILE A 156 19.18 0.05 -17.33
N LYS A 157 19.04 -0.52 -18.50
CA LYS A 157 17.76 -0.63 -19.22
C LYS A 157 16.78 -1.57 -18.51
N SER A 158 17.30 -2.69 -17.98
CA SER A 158 16.47 -3.64 -17.23
C SER A 158 16.02 -3.09 -15.87
N GLU A 159 16.86 -2.30 -15.18
CA GLU A 159 16.48 -1.62 -13.95
C GLU A 159 15.40 -0.55 -14.19
N PHE A 160 15.49 0.18 -15.30
CA PHE A 160 14.44 1.11 -15.71
C PHE A 160 13.12 0.39 -15.99
N THR A 161 13.13 -0.68 -16.80
CA THR A 161 11.92 -1.47 -17.07
C THR A 161 11.32 -2.06 -15.80
N ARG A 162 12.14 -2.52 -14.84
CA ARG A 162 11.65 -2.97 -13.54
C ARG A 162 10.94 -1.86 -12.76
N ALA A 163 11.51 -0.64 -12.76
CA ALA A 163 10.90 0.49 -12.07
C ALA A 163 9.59 0.94 -12.75
N GLU A 164 9.53 0.86 -14.08
CA GLU A 164 8.33 1.15 -14.87
C GLU A 164 7.21 0.14 -14.56
N LEU A 165 7.52 -1.15 -14.59
CA LEU A 165 6.55 -2.22 -14.24
C LEU A 165 6.10 -2.14 -12.77
N ALA A 166 6.99 -1.81 -11.84
CA ALA A 166 6.64 -1.62 -10.44
C ALA A 166 5.72 -0.40 -10.21
N TYR A 167 5.90 0.67 -10.99
CA TYR A 167 5.00 1.81 -10.97
C TYR A 167 3.61 1.45 -11.53
N GLU A 168 3.56 0.75 -12.67
CA GLU A 168 2.31 0.24 -13.24
C GLU A 168 1.58 -0.68 -12.25
N GLU A 169 2.29 -1.63 -11.63
CA GLU A 169 1.73 -2.52 -10.60
C GLU A 169 1.15 -1.73 -9.42
N SER A 170 1.84 -0.68 -8.97
CA SER A 170 1.36 0.17 -7.89
C SER A 170 0.08 0.94 -8.27
N GLN A 171 -0.03 1.41 -9.52
CA GLN A 171 -1.26 2.03 -10.03
C GLN A 171 -2.43 1.03 -10.07
N LYS A 172 -2.18 -0.20 -10.56
CA LYS A 172 -3.20 -1.26 -10.61
C LYS A 172 -3.65 -1.67 -9.19
N ARG A 173 -2.69 -1.79 -8.27
CA ARG A 173 -2.98 -2.07 -6.86
C ARG A 173 -3.82 -0.97 -6.20
N LEU A 174 -3.48 0.32 -6.41
CA LEU A 174 -4.29 1.42 -5.89
C LEU A 174 -5.74 1.30 -6.35
N ARG A 175 -5.95 1.03 -7.64
CA ARG A 175 -7.29 0.86 -8.20
C ARG A 175 -8.07 -0.28 -7.56
N ARG A 176 -7.44 -1.44 -7.38
CA ARG A 176 -8.05 -2.58 -6.71
C ARG A 176 -8.40 -2.25 -5.26
N GLU A 177 -7.48 -1.62 -4.53
CA GLU A 177 -7.70 -1.30 -3.12
C GLU A 177 -8.74 -0.19 -2.93
N GLU A 178 -8.93 0.72 -3.89
CA GLU A 178 -10.07 1.64 -3.91
C GLU A 178 -11.40 0.90 -3.94
N LEU A 179 -11.54 -0.14 -4.77
CA LEU A 179 -12.76 -0.96 -4.81
C LEU A 179 -12.91 -1.84 -3.56
N ASN A 180 -11.82 -2.33 -2.99
CA ASN A 180 -11.83 -3.02 -1.71
C ASN A 180 -12.30 -2.09 -0.58
N LEU A 181 -11.85 -0.83 -0.57
CA LEU A 181 -12.32 0.17 0.38
C LEU A 181 -13.84 0.41 0.21
N VAL A 182 -14.32 0.60 -1.02
CA VAL A 182 -15.76 0.76 -1.31
C VAL A 182 -16.55 -0.40 -0.74
N TYR A 183 -16.12 -1.64 -0.98
CA TYR A 183 -16.78 -2.83 -0.42
C TYR A 183 -16.73 -2.87 1.10
N ASN A 184 -15.58 -2.58 1.72
CA ASN A 184 -15.42 -2.60 3.18
C ASN A 184 -16.29 -1.53 3.85
N VAL A 185 -16.37 -0.33 3.25
CA VAL A 185 -17.26 0.74 3.71
C VAL A 185 -18.71 0.31 3.56
N SER A 186 -19.09 -0.28 2.44
CA SER A 186 -20.45 -0.81 2.24
C SER A 186 -20.81 -1.86 3.28
N ASN A 187 -19.92 -2.81 3.54
CA ASN A 187 -20.10 -3.85 4.56
C ASN A 187 -20.27 -3.25 5.97
N SER A 188 -19.43 -2.29 6.33
CA SER A 188 -19.51 -1.64 7.64
C SER A 188 -20.75 -0.72 7.76
N PHE A 189 -21.14 -0.05 6.66
CA PHE A 189 -22.37 0.73 6.56
C PHE A 189 -23.61 -0.13 6.79
N TYR A 190 -23.73 -1.24 6.05
CA TYR A 190 -24.86 -2.15 6.20
C TYR A 190 -24.85 -2.89 7.54
N ARG A 191 -23.68 -3.12 8.13
CA ARG A 191 -23.59 -3.62 9.51
C ARG A 191 -24.15 -2.60 10.50
N LEU A 192 -23.78 -1.32 10.38
CA LEU A 192 -24.32 -0.25 11.25
C LEU A 192 -25.83 -0.09 11.03
N LEU A 193 -26.30 -0.10 9.77
CA LEU A 193 -27.73 -0.11 9.46
C LEU A 193 -28.45 -1.31 10.10
N SER A 194 -27.84 -2.51 10.06
CA SER A 194 -28.40 -3.70 10.70
C SER A 194 -28.63 -3.53 12.18
N VAL A 195 -27.64 -3.02 12.92
CA VAL A 195 -27.74 -2.84 14.36
C VAL A 195 -28.69 -1.70 14.72
N GLN A 196 -28.75 -0.61 13.94
CA GLN A 196 -29.73 0.45 14.12
C GLN A 196 -31.17 -0.06 13.93
N LYS A 197 -31.39 -0.86 12.90
CA LYS A 197 -32.73 -1.47 12.66
C LYS A 197 -33.08 -2.53 13.70
N ARG A 198 -32.14 -3.30 14.20
CA ARG A 198 -32.35 -4.24 15.32
C ARG A 198 -32.68 -3.51 16.62
N GLU A 199 -32.05 -2.38 16.91
CA GLU A 199 -32.43 -1.55 18.05
C GLU A 199 -33.87 -1.02 17.90
N GLU A 200 -34.27 -0.58 16.70
CA GLU A 200 -35.64 -0.15 16.42
C GLU A 200 -36.64 -1.29 16.64
N ILE A 201 -36.34 -2.52 16.15
CA ILE A 201 -37.15 -3.71 16.37
C ILE A 201 -37.22 -4.07 17.85
N ALA A 202 -36.11 -4.02 18.58
CA ALA A 202 -36.07 -4.31 20.03
C ALA A 202 -36.91 -3.29 20.83
N ARG A 203 -36.83 -2.01 20.45
CA ARG A 203 -37.67 -0.96 21.06
C ARG A 203 -39.16 -1.21 20.81
N MET A 204 -39.54 -1.52 19.56
CA MET A 204 -40.94 -1.84 19.25
C MET A 204 -41.42 -3.09 20.00
N ASN A 205 -40.55 -4.09 20.12
CA ASN A 205 -40.87 -5.30 20.90
C ASN A 205 -41.05 -4.97 22.40
N LEU A 206 -40.20 -4.13 22.98
CA LEU A 206 -40.33 -3.68 24.36
C LEU A 206 -41.69 -2.97 24.61
N GLU A 207 -42.08 -2.06 23.69
CA GLU A 207 -43.36 -1.34 23.84
C GLU A 207 -44.57 -2.30 23.73
N ARG A 208 -44.54 -3.23 22.80
CA ARG A 208 -45.56 -4.28 22.66
C ARG A 208 -45.63 -5.15 23.90
N GLN A 209 -44.49 -5.47 24.52
CA GLN A 209 -44.44 -6.28 25.73
C GLN A 209 -44.96 -5.52 26.98
N LYS A 210 -44.67 -4.20 27.06
CA LYS A 210 -45.28 -3.33 28.12
C LYS A 210 -46.80 -3.34 28.00
N GLU A 211 -47.34 -3.22 26.78
CA GLU A 211 -48.79 -3.27 26.54
C GLU A 211 -49.36 -4.65 26.94
N ALA A 212 -48.74 -5.73 26.52
CA ALA A 212 -49.19 -7.11 26.84
C ALA A 212 -49.15 -7.39 28.32
N TYR A 213 -48.11 -6.98 29.04
CA TYR A 213 -48.01 -7.07 30.50
C TYR A 213 -49.11 -6.28 31.19
N GLN A 214 -49.42 -5.05 30.76
CA GLN A 214 -50.47 -4.25 31.34
C GLN A 214 -51.86 -4.86 31.16
N ILE A 215 -52.13 -5.44 29.99
CA ILE A 215 -53.38 -6.20 29.72
C ILE A 215 -53.47 -7.43 30.63
N ALA A 216 -52.39 -8.20 30.76
CA ALA A 216 -52.35 -9.38 31.61
C ALA A 216 -52.55 -9.03 33.09
N LYS A 217 -51.90 -7.99 33.57
CA LYS A 217 -52.06 -7.48 34.95
C LYS A 217 -53.50 -7.08 35.22
N ASN A 218 -54.13 -6.29 34.33
CA ASN A 218 -55.53 -5.91 34.48
C ASN A 218 -56.48 -7.12 34.52
N LYS A 219 -56.22 -8.14 33.69
CA LYS A 219 -57.00 -9.38 33.68
C LYS A 219 -56.82 -10.23 34.94
N PHE A 220 -55.59 -10.25 35.51
CA PHE A 220 -55.31 -10.93 36.77
C PHE A 220 -56.02 -10.23 37.93
N ASP A 221 -55.90 -8.88 37.99
CA ASP A 221 -56.58 -8.08 39.02
C ASP A 221 -58.12 -8.25 39.00
N ALA A 222 -58.66 -8.52 37.79
CA ALA A 222 -60.08 -8.87 37.59
C ALA A 222 -60.43 -10.34 37.85
N GLY A 223 -59.45 -11.20 38.17
CA GLY A 223 -59.63 -12.64 38.36
C GLY A 223 -59.88 -13.44 37.09
N LEU A 224 -59.55 -12.94 35.92
CA LEU A 224 -59.83 -13.54 34.60
C LEU A 224 -58.71 -14.46 34.09
N ILE A 225 -57.48 -14.33 34.64
CA ILE A 225 -56.34 -15.20 34.32
C ILE A 225 -55.62 -15.66 35.59
N ARG A 226 -54.78 -16.67 35.49
CA ARG A 226 -53.99 -17.18 36.61
C ARG A 226 -52.79 -16.26 36.91
N GLU A 227 -52.34 -16.27 38.15
CA GLU A 227 -51.15 -15.51 38.58
C GLU A 227 -49.91 -15.87 37.75
N VAL A 228 -49.75 -17.17 37.45
CA VAL A 228 -48.59 -17.63 36.63
C VAL A 228 -48.56 -17.03 35.23
N ASP A 229 -49.72 -16.76 34.63
CA ASP A 229 -49.82 -16.14 33.31
C ASP A 229 -49.42 -14.64 33.37
N ALA A 230 -49.74 -13.93 34.44
CA ALA A 230 -49.29 -12.55 34.66
C ALA A 230 -47.79 -12.48 34.98
N LEU A 231 -47.28 -13.39 35.83
CA LEU A 231 -45.84 -13.47 36.13
C LEU A 231 -45.01 -13.79 34.91
N GLN A 232 -45.49 -14.64 34.00
CA GLN A 232 -44.82 -14.94 32.73
C GLN A 232 -44.65 -13.65 31.87
N MET A 233 -45.72 -12.82 31.80
CA MET A 233 -45.65 -11.56 31.06
C MET A 233 -44.66 -10.55 31.70
N GLU A 234 -44.47 -10.58 33.03
CA GLU A 234 -43.47 -9.76 33.74
C GLU A 234 -42.04 -10.21 33.41
N VAL A 235 -41.80 -11.53 33.38
CA VAL A 235 -40.51 -12.09 32.97
C VAL A 235 -40.20 -11.71 31.50
N ASP A 236 -41.16 -11.88 30.59
CA ASP A 236 -41.03 -11.53 29.18
C ASP A 236 -40.73 -10.03 28.99
N LEU A 237 -41.33 -9.14 29.82
CA LEU A 237 -41.06 -7.71 29.83
C LEU A 237 -39.61 -7.42 30.25
N ALA A 238 -39.14 -8.09 31.32
CA ALA A 238 -37.76 -7.91 31.79
C ALA A 238 -36.74 -8.39 30.72
N GLU A 239 -37.05 -9.48 30.01
CA GLU A 239 -36.22 -9.97 28.90
C GLU A 239 -36.22 -8.98 27.72
N ALA A 240 -37.38 -8.43 27.36
CA ALA A 240 -37.46 -7.43 26.28
C ALA A 240 -36.67 -6.14 26.62
N GLN A 241 -36.70 -5.70 27.90
CA GLN A 241 -35.89 -4.56 28.36
C GLN A 241 -34.39 -4.85 28.24
N ASN A 242 -33.94 -6.02 28.71
CA ASN A 242 -32.55 -6.44 28.60
C ASN A 242 -32.07 -6.49 27.14
N ASN A 243 -32.89 -7.04 26.26
CA ASN A 243 -32.55 -7.12 24.83
C ASN A 243 -32.45 -5.75 24.14
N PHE A 244 -33.29 -4.79 24.56
CA PHE A 244 -33.20 -3.40 24.12
C PHE A 244 -31.93 -2.73 24.62
N ASP A 245 -31.58 -2.88 25.90
CA ASP A 245 -30.35 -2.29 26.47
C ASP A 245 -29.08 -2.86 25.79
N LEU A 246 -29.04 -4.17 25.50
CA LEU A 246 -27.95 -4.78 24.74
C LEU A 246 -27.84 -4.21 23.32
N SER A 247 -28.99 -3.97 22.66
CA SER A 247 -28.98 -3.43 21.28
C SER A 247 -28.39 -2.01 21.19
N ILE A 248 -28.52 -1.19 22.26
CA ILE A 248 -27.89 0.13 22.34
C ILE A 248 -26.36 0.01 22.37
N ILE A 249 -25.84 -0.98 23.11
CA ILE A 249 -24.40 -1.24 23.22
C ILE A 249 -23.85 -1.70 21.88
N ASP A 250 -24.54 -2.62 21.22
CA ASP A 250 -24.17 -3.14 19.90
C ASP A 250 -24.12 -2.03 18.84
N ARG A 251 -25.11 -1.12 18.86
CA ARG A 251 -25.12 0.06 17.99
C ARG A 251 -23.91 0.95 18.23
N SER A 252 -23.61 1.29 19.47
CA SER A 252 -22.48 2.15 19.82
C SER A 252 -21.15 1.53 19.36
N SER A 253 -20.98 0.21 19.54
CA SER A 253 -19.80 -0.51 19.09
C SER A 253 -19.64 -0.49 17.56
N ALA A 254 -20.73 -0.76 16.82
CA ALA A 254 -20.71 -0.75 15.36
C ALA A 254 -20.48 0.66 14.79
N GLU A 255 -21.05 1.69 15.42
CA GLU A 255 -20.84 3.10 15.07
C GLU A 255 -19.38 3.51 15.23
N ASN A 256 -18.72 3.13 16.31
CA ASN A 256 -17.31 3.43 16.53
C ASN A 256 -16.41 2.73 15.51
N GLN A 257 -16.69 1.47 15.16
CA GLN A 257 -15.97 0.75 14.10
C GLN A 257 -16.16 1.40 12.74
N PHE A 258 -17.37 1.86 12.43
CA PHE A 258 -17.67 2.56 11.19
C PHE A 258 -16.93 3.90 11.10
N LYS A 259 -16.98 4.72 12.17
CA LYS A 259 -16.23 5.99 12.25
C LYS A 259 -14.74 5.81 12.02
N GLN A 260 -14.15 4.81 12.67
CA GLN A 260 -12.73 4.48 12.50
C GLN A 260 -12.39 4.12 11.03
N LEU A 261 -13.24 3.33 10.37
CA LEU A 261 -13.02 2.92 8.99
C LEU A 261 -13.06 4.09 8.01
N ILE A 262 -14.05 4.99 8.16
CA ILE A 262 -14.23 6.12 7.23
C ILE A 262 -13.40 7.36 7.60
N GLY A 263 -12.72 7.34 8.76
CA GLY A 263 -11.86 8.43 9.22
C GLY A 263 -12.60 9.63 9.79
N ILE A 264 -13.73 9.41 10.48
CA ILE A 264 -14.46 10.40 11.27
C ILE A 264 -14.02 10.32 12.74
N GLU A 265 -14.04 11.45 13.45
CA GLU A 265 -13.69 11.53 14.85
C GLU A 265 -14.64 10.69 15.73
N LEU A 266 -14.08 10.00 16.73
CA LEU A 266 -14.87 9.10 17.60
C LEU A 266 -15.92 9.84 18.43
N ASN A 267 -15.72 11.13 18.71
CA ASN A 267 -16.64 11.94 19.50
C ASN A 267 -17.88 12.41 18.70
N ASP A 268 -17.81 12.34 17.35
CA ASP A 268 -18.94 12.68 16.50
C ASP A 268 -19.99 11.56 16.56
N SER A 269 -21.25 11.88 16.22
CA SER A 269 -22.33 10.90 16.11
C SER A 269 -22.66 10.63 14.65
N VAL A 270 -22.95 9.38 14.31
CA VAL A 270 -23.30 8.99 12.94
C VAL A 270 -24.66 8.32 12.91
N VAL A 271 -25.54 8.83 12.07
CA VAL A 271 -26.86 8.26 11.78
C VAL A 271 -26.90 7.85 10.30
N ILE A 272 -27.17 6.58 10.06
CA ILE A 272 -27.32 6.03 8.72
C ILE A 272 -28.73 6.34 8.19
N ILE A 273 -28.80 6.91 6.98
CA ILE A 273 -30.06 7.10 6.26
C ILE A 273 -30.15 6.06 5.17
N ASN A 274 -31.12 5.16 5.27
CA ASN A 274 -31.43 4.17 4.25
C ASN A 274 -32.88 3.69 4.39
N ASP A 275 -33.65 3.85 3.30
CA ASP A 275 -35.06 3.45 3.25
C ASP A 275 -35.27 1.97 2.90
N MET A 276 -34.19 1.18 2.82
CA MET A 276 -34.20 -0.23 2.40
C MET A 276 -34.84 -0.46 1.01
N ASN A 277 -34.82 0.56 0.14
CA ASN A 277 -35.24 0.42 -1.23
C ASN A 277 -34.16 -0.32 -2.04
N TYR A 278 -34.56 -1.25 -2.88
CA TYR A 278 -33.65 -2.01 -3.74
C TYR A 278 -34.12 -2.08 -5.18
N GLN A 279 -33.18 -2.27 -6.10
CA GLN A 279 -33.47 -2.46 -7.51
C GLN A 279 -33.41 -3.96 -7.85
N LEU A 280 -34.29 -4.41 -8.75
CA LEU A 280 -34.30 -5.77 -9.23
C LEU A 280 -33.25 -5.93 -10.34
N ILE A 281 -32.05 -6.38 -9.97
CA ILE A 281 -30.95 -6.56 -10.91
C ILE A 281 -30.68 -8.06 -11.10
N VAL A 282 -30.87 -8.53 -12.33
CA VAL A 282 -30.55 -9.90 -12.75
C VAL A 282 -29.32 -9.83 -13.64
N VAL A 283 -28.27 -10.52 -13.24
CA VAL A 283 -26.96 -10.48 -13.92
C VAL A 283 -26.76 -11.77 -14.73
N ASP A 284 -26.31 -11.63 -15.97
CA ASP A 284 -25.85 -12.74 -16.79
C ASP A 284 -24.44 -13.18 -16.36
N PRO A 285 -24.26 -14.48 -15.97
CA PRO A 285 -22.95 -14.99 -15.56
C PRO A 285 -21.86 -14.87 -16.63
N LEU A 286 -22.21 -15.00 -17.91
CA LEU A 286 -21.23 -14.91 -18.99
C LEU A 286 -20.72 -13.50 -19.17
N LYS A 287 -21.64 -12.50 -19.18
CA LYS A 287 -21.26 -11.08 -19.21
C LYS A 287 -20.38 -10.69 -18.01
N ALA A 288 -20.74 -11.16 -16.82
CA ALA A 288 -19.98 -10.84 -15.60
C ALA A 288 -18.56 -11.43 -15.62
N VAL A 289 -18.40 -12.67 -16.07
CA VAL A 289 -17.08 -13.33 -16.20
C VAL A 289 -16.21 -12.62 -17.24
N ASP A 290 -16.77 -12.27 -18.40
CA ASP A 290 -16.03 -11.57 -19.45
C ASP A 290 -15.53 -10.20 -18.97
N LEU A 291 -16.40 -9.41 -18.32
CA LEU A 291 -16.02 -8.15 -17.71
C LEU A 291 -14.93 -8.30 -16.63
N ALA A 292 -15.03 -9.33 -15.79
CA ALA A 292 -14.02 -9.59 -14.77
C ALA A 292 -12.66 -9.92 -15.38
N LEU A 293 -12.62 -10.79 -16.40
CA LEU A 293 -11.37 -11.18 -17.07
C LEU A 293 -10.72 -10.01 -17.82
N GLN A 294 -11.52 -9.06 -18.34
CA GLN A 294 -11.01 -7.87 -19.03
C GLN A 294 -10.50 -6.79 -18.07
N ASN A 295 -11.14 -6.62 -16.92
CA ASN A 295 -10.94 -5.44 -16.09
C ASN A 295 -10.12 -5.71 -14.82
N ARG A 296 -10.07 -6.95 -14.31
CA ARG A 296 -9.39 -7.26 -13.04
C ARG A 296 -7.88 -7.04 -13.15
N THR A 297 -7.39 -6.25 -12.24
CA THR A 297 -5.97 -5.85 -12.18
C THR A 297 -5.05 -7.03 -11.84
N GLU A 298 -5.56 -8.06 -11.16
CA GLU A 298 -4.79 -9.25 -10.80
C GLU A 298 -4.22 -10.00 -12.01
N ILE A 299 -4.93 -9.95 -13.16
CA ILE A 299 -4.42 -10.56 -14.40
C ILE A 299 -3.17 -9.80 -14.86
N ARG A 300 -3.24 -8.47 -14.92
CA ARG A 300 -2.09 -7.64 -15.30
C ARG A 300 -0.93 -7.75 -14.30
N GLU A 301 -1.21 -7.86 -13.01
CA GLU A 301 -0.18 -8.12 -11.99
C GLU A 301 0.55 -9.45 -12.23
N ARG A 302 -0.14 -10.51 -12.67
CA ARG A 302 0.47 -11.78 -13.07
C ARG A 302 1.30 -11.66 -14.34
N GLU A 303 0.84 -10.89 -15.33
CA GLU A 303 1.62 -10.57 -16.52
C GLU A 303 2.91 -9.84 -16.18
N ILE A 304 2.85 -8.81 -15.32
CA ILE A 304 4.02 -8.08 -14.82
C ILE A 304 5.00 -9.03 -14.12
N ALA A 305 4.50 -9.94 -13.28
CA ALA A 305 5.34 -10.95 -12.63
C ALA A 305 6.04 -11.87 -13.65
N ILE A 306 5.37 -12.25 -14.74
CA ILE A 306 5.97 -13.01 -15.84
C ILE A 306 7.06 -12.19 -16.55
N GLU A 307 6.79 -10.92 -16.87
CA GLU A 307 7.76 -10.02 -17.52
C GLU A 307 9.02 -9.83 -16.65
N LEU A 308 8.84 -9.63 -15.33
CA LEU A 308 9.95 -9.52 -14.37
C LEU A 308 10.78 -10.81 -14.29
N ASN A 309 10.13 -11.98 -14.33
CA ASN A 309 10.84 -13.26 -14.37
C ASN A 309 11.57 -13.51 -15.71
N GLN A 310 11.03 -13.02 -16.82
CA GLN A 310 11.73 -13.04 -18.12
C GLN A 310 12.99 -12.17 -18.08
N LEU A 311 12.92 -10.97 -17.47
CA LEU A 311 14.10 -10.12 -17.26
C LEU A 311 15.14 -10.81 -16.37
N ASN A 312 14.69 -11.50 -15.31
CA ASN A 312 15.58 -12.25 -14.43
C ASN A 312 16.24 -13.44 -15.15
N LEU A 313 15.48 -14.17 -15.98
CA LEU A 313 16.02 -15.25 -16.81
C LEU A 313 17.07 -14.73 -17.81
N LYS A 314 16.81 -13.58 -18.47
CA LYS A 314 17.79 -12.94 -19.34
C LYS A 314 19.07 -12.58 -18.60
N ARG A 315 18.95 -12.02 -17.38
CA ARG A 315 20.10 -11.71 -16.54
C ARG A 315 20.89 -12.97 -16.22
N GLN A 316 20.21 -14.04 -15.75
CA GLN A 316 20.87 -15.28 -15.37
C GLN A 316 21.58 -15.96 -16.54
N LYS A 317 20.99 -15.91 -17.75
CA LYS A 317 21.65 -16.40 -18.96
C LYS A 317 22.90 -15.60 -19.30
N ALA A 318 22.87 -14.27 -19.12
CA ALA A 318 24.00 -13.40 -19.39
C ALA A 318 25.16 -13.58 -18.42
N GLU A 319 24.90 -13.86 -17.12
CA GLU A 319 25.92 -14.09 -16.09
C GLU A 319 26.85 -15.29 -16.42
N GLY A 320 26.39 -16.28 -17.20
CA GLY A 320 27.18 -17.41 -17.65
C GLY A 320 27.82 -17.24 -19.00
N MET A 321 27.66 -16.08 -19.66
CA MET A 321 28.27 -15.80 -20.97
C MET A 321 29.65 -15.15 -20.81
N ILE A 322 30.35 -15.01 -21.92
CA ILE A 322 31.60 -14.23 -21.95
C ILE A 322 31.24 -12.79 -21.61
N THR A 323 31.92 -12.23 -20.63
CA THR A 323 31.78 -10.81 -20.23
C THR A 323 33.03 -10.04 -20.63
N GLY A 324 32.90 -8.74 -20.83
CA GLY A 324 34.07 -7.92 -21.13
C GLY A 324 33.80 -6.44 -20.95
N ASN A 325 34.89 -5.71 -20.71
CA ASN A 325 34.84 -4.27 -20.59
C ASN A 325 35.85 -3.62 -21.50
N LEU A 326 35.38 -2.68 -22.32
CA LEU A 326 36.24 -1.76 -23.06
C LEU A 326 36.43 -0.51 -22.18
N ASN A 327 37.69 -0.18 -21.90
CA ASN A 327 38.07 1.04 -21.17
C ASN A 327 38.98 1.87 -22.04
N ALA A 328 38.72 3.15 -22.14
CA ALA A 328 39.56 4.11 -22.82
C ALA A 328 39.68 5.37 -21.95
N TYR A 329 40.85 5.96 -21.92
CA TYR A 329 41.03 7.23 -21.20
C TYR A 329 42.10 8.10 -21.83
N TYR A 330 41.95 9.40 -21.60
CA TYR A 330 42.96 10.40 -21.80
C TYR A 330 43.12 11.19 -20.49
N GLU A 331 44.36 11.36 -20.02
CA GLU A 331 44.66 11.97 -18.74
C GLU A 331 45.83 12.96 -18.89
N LYS A 332 45.70 14.12 -18.27
CA LYS A 332 46.79 15.04 -18.02
C LYS A 332 47.09 15.16 -16.53
N ILE A 333 48.32 15.18 -16.15
CA ILE A 333 48.79 15.26 -14.78
C ILE A 333 49.83 16.40 -14.68
N GLY A 334 49.64 17.29 -13.73
CA GLY A 334 50.63 18.31 -13.33
C GLY A 334 51.07 18.03 -11.89
N VAL A 335 52.36 18.06 -11.64
CA VAL A 335 52.92 17.81 -10.30
C VAL A 335 54.01 18.84 -10.04
N HIS A 336 53.94 19.45 -8.88
CA HIS A 336 55.01 20.34 -8.42
C HIS A 336 55.35 20.01 -6.96
N ASP A 337 56.66 19.91 -6.67
CA ASP A 337 57.17 19.82 -5.32
C ASP A 337 57.80 21.15 -4.85
N SER A 338 57.55 21.50 -3.62
CA SER A 338 58.05 22.72 -3.03
C SER A 338 58.33 22.55 -1.53
N PRO A 339 59.20 23.38 -0.95
CA PRO A 339 59.29 23.46 0.51
C PRO A 339 57.94 23.78 1.14
N MET A 340 57.60 23.21 2.28
CA MET A 340 56.36 23.50 3.00
C MET A 340 56.23 24.97 3.42
N SER A 341 57.31 25.70 3.47
CA SER A 341 57.34 27.15 3.76
C SER A 341 56.78 28.01 2.63
N ASN A 342 56.67 27.49 1.41
CA ASN A 342 56.15 28.26 0.27
C ASN A 342 54.63 28.39 0.35
N GLN A 343 54.14 29.49 -0.26
CA GLN A 343 52.67 29.69 -0.35
C GLN A 343 52.05 28.64 -1.25
N ILE A 344 50.89 28.13 -0.87
CA ILE A 344 50.14 27.11 -1.62
C ILE A 344 49.79 27.63 -3.03
N GLY A 345 49.53 28.95 -3.20
CA GLY A 345 49.23 29.54 -4.49
C GLY A 345 50.34 29.43 -5.51
N ASP A 346 51.62 29.53 -5.11
CA ASP A 346 52.77 29.35 -6.01
C ASP A 346 52.89 27.88 -6.48
N SER A 347 52.68 26.94 -5.56
CA SER A 347 52.67 25.52 -5.86
C SER A 347 51.52 25.16 -6.83
N PHE A 348 50.35 25.79 -6.67
CA PHE A 348 49.22 25.65 -7.57
C PHE A 348 49.55 26.13 -8.99
N ASN A 349 50.07 27.36 -9.13
CA ASN A 349 50.42 27.92 -10.43
C ASN A 349 51.48 27.05 -11.15
N SER A 350 52.47 26.57 -10.42
CA SER A 350 53.53 25.70 -10.97
C SER A 350 52.99 24.34 -11.41
N SER A 351 52.12 23.72 -10.60
CA SER A 351 51.45 22.45 -10.99
C SER A 351 50.51 22.65 -12.17
N PHE A 352 49.86 23.81 -12.27
CA PHE A 352 48.98 24.10 -13.42
C PHE A 352 49.79 24.32 -14.70
N SER A 353 50.97 25.03 -14.63
CA SER A 353 51.87 25.14 -15.76
C SER A 353 52.39 23.75 -16.23
N ASP A 354 52.82 22.94 -15.29
CA ASP A 354 53.26 21.56 -15.60
C ASP A 354 52.13 20.71 -16.23
N LEU A 355 50.86 20.88 -15.76
CA LEU A 355 49.71 20.25 -16.37
C LEU A 355 49.48 20.64 -17.84
N GLN A 356 49.77 21.93 -18.17
CA GLN A 356 49.63 22.41 -19.55
C GLN A 356 50.76 21.92 -20.45
N GLU A 357 51.99 21.94 -19.97
CA GLU A 357 53.18 21.60 -20.73
C GLU A 357 53.41 20.10 -20.89
N ARG A 358 53.04 19.29 -19.91
CA ARG A 358 53.27 17.85 -19.90
C ARG A 358 52.43 17.14 -20.97
N PRO A 359 53.01 16.21 -21.71
CA PRO A 359 52.23 15.34 -22.63
C PRO A 359 51.10 14.60 -21.88
N GLY A 360 49.98 14.44 -22.56
CA GLY A 360 48.87 13.66 -21.99
C GLY A 360 49.15 12.16 -22.10
N ASN A 361 48.67 11.42 -21.12
CA ASN A 361 48.65 9.96 -21.13
C ASN A 361 47.35 9.47 -21.75
N PHE A 362 47.43 8.47 -22.60
CA PHE A 362 46.21 7.80 -23.07
C PHE A 362 46.33 6.29 -22.91
N GLY A 363 45.23 5.62 -22.73
CA GLY A 363 45.17 4.18 -22.66
C GLY A 363 43.87 3.66 -23.23
N VAL A 364 43.96 2.52 -23.92
CA VAL A 364 42.82 1.74 -24.35
C VAL A 364 43.06 0.31 -23.93
N GLY A 365 42.11 -0.29 -23.26
CA GLY A 365 42.20 -1.66 -22.79
C GLY A 365 40.88 -2.40 -22.96
N ILE A 366 40.98 -3.66 -23.32
CA ILE A 366 39.84 -4.58 -23.33
C ILE A 366 40.16 -5.68 -22.35
N SER A 367 39.28 -5.88 -21.35
CA SER A 367 39.31 -7.03 -20.45
C SER A 367 38.18 -7.98 -20.86
N ILE A 368 38.48 -9.27 -21.02
CA ILE A 368 37.51 -10.31 -21.34
C ILE A 368 37.59 -11.39 -20.28
N SER A 369 36.46 -11.75 -19.70
CA SER A 369 36.31 -12.85 -18.75
C SER A 369 35.52 -13.99 -19.40
N ILE A 370 36.13 -15.15 -19.47
CA ILE A 370 35.55 -16.34 -20.09
C ILE A 370 35.40 -17.39 -18.98
N PRO A 371 34.20 -17.74 -18.55
CA PRO A 371 34.01 -18.83 -17.59
C PRO A 371 34.35 -20.16 -18.26
N ILE A 372 35.41 -20.83 -17.80
CA ILE A 372 35.87 -22.09 -18.40
C ILE A 372 35.20 -23.29 -17.74
N ILE A 373 35.16 -23.31 -16.40
CA ILE A 373 34.56 -24.39 -15.62
C ILE A 373 33.84 -23.77 -14.44
N ASP A 374 32.53 -24.01 -14.36
CA ASP A 374 31.64 -23.62 -13.25
C ASP A 374 30.91 -24.84 -12.65
N TRP A 375 31.32 -26.04 -13.02
CA TRP A 375 30.70 -27.30 -12.59
C TRP A 375 29.19 -27.37 -12.83
N GLY A 376 28.68 -26.55 -13.71
CA GLY A 376 27.25 -26.48 -14.08
C GLY A 376 26.41 -25.56 -13.20
N GLU A 377 27.03 -24.71 -12.38
CA GLU A 377 26.35 -23.76 -11.51
C GLU A 377 25.42 -22.84 -12.29
N ASN A 378 25.92 -22.14 -13.30
CA ASN A 378 25.10 -21.25 -14.12
C ASN A 378 23.98 -21.99 -14.85
N LYS A 379 24.27 -23.18 -15.39
CA LYS A 379 23.24 -24.01 -16.04
C LYS A 379 22.12 -24.40 -15.06
N ALA A 380 22.46 -24.70 -13.80
CA ALA A 380 21.49 -25.00 -12.77
C ALA A 380 20.65 -23.75 -12.41
N LEU A 381 21.28 -22.58 -12.29
CA LEU A 381 20.61 -21.31 -12.00
C LEU A 381 19.68 -20.90 -13.15
N VAL A 382 20.07 -21.06 -14.40
CA VAL A 382 19.22 -20.83 -15.57
C VAL A 382 18.00 -21.74 -15.55
N ARG A 383 18.20 -23.05 -15.31
CA ARG A 383 17.06 -23.99 -15.20
C ARG A 383 16.14 -23.66 -14.03
N ALA A 384 16.66 -23.21 -12.91
CA ALA A 384 15.85 -22.75 -11.78
C ALA A 384 15.03 -21.50 -12.16
N ALA A 385 15.63 -20.56 -12.91
CA ALA A 385 14.92 -19.38 -13.42
C ALA A 385 13.84 -19.74 -14.45
N GLU A 386 14.10 -20.72 -15.33
CA GLU A 386 13.11 -21.26 -16.27
C GLU A 386 11.94 -21.92 -15.55
N ALA A 387 12.23 -22.71 -14.50
CA ALA A 387 11.19 -23.33 -13.68
C ALA A 387 10.34 -22.27 -12.94
N ARG A 388 10.94 -21.20 -12.44
CA ARG A 388 10.21 -20.07 -11.83
C ARG A 388 9.29 -19.36 -12.83
N LEU A 389 9.78 -19.14 -14.05
CA LEU A 389 8.97 -18.55 -15.12
C LEU A 389 7.77 -19.45 -15.42
N GLN A 390 7.98 -20.76 -15.56
CA GLN A 390 6.91 -21.73 -15.78
C GLN A 390 5.90 -21.77 -14.62
N GLN A 391 6.38 -21.69 -13.37
CA GLN A 391 5.53 -21.58 -12.18
C GLN A 391 4.62 -20.33 -12.23
N ASN A 392 5.15 -19.17 -12.65
CA ASN A 392 4.34 -17.96 -12.80
C ASN A 392 3.29 -18.08 -13.92
N MET A 393 3.61 -18.77 -15.02
CA MET A 393 2.63 -19.06 -16.08
C MET A 393 1.49 -19.96 -15.57
N TYR A 394 1.80 -20.97 -14.76
CA TYR A 394 0.76 -21.79 -14.10
C TYR A 394 -0.07 -20.98 -13.12
N SER A 395 0.56 -20.11 -12.30
CA SER A 395 -0.16 -19.23 -11.38
C SER A 395 -1.10 -18.26 -12.10
N MET A 396 -0.74 -17.79 -13.29
CA MET A 396 -1.63 -16.98 -14.12
C MET A 396 -2.85 -17.77 -14.57
N GLN A 397 -2.67 -19.01 -15.06
CA GLN A 397 -3.78 -19.88 -15.47
C GLN A 397 -4.70 -20.21 -14.29
N GLU A 398 -4.13 -20.50 -13.12
CA GLU A 398 -4.86 -20.73 -11.88
C GLU A 398 -5.67 -19.50 -11.47
N THR A 399 -5.06 -18.31 -11.51
CA THR A 399 -5.74 -17.04 -11.20
C THR A 399 -6.92 -16.81 -12.14
N THR A 400 -6.75 -17.02 -13.46
CA THR A 400 -7.84 -16.89 -14.44
C THR A 400 -9.02 -17.80 -14.12
N ARG A 401 -8.74 -19.09 -13.85
CA ARG A 401 -9.80 -20.05 -13.48
C ARG A 401 -10.47 -19.74 -12.15
N ALA A 402 -9.69 -19.24 -11.18
CA ALA A 402 -10.23 -18.82 -9.89
C ALA A 402 -11.19 -17.63 -10.06
N ILE A 403 -10.84 -16.65 -10.89
CA ILE A 403 -11.70 -15.51 -11.23
C ILE A 403 -13.00 -15.98 -11.87
N GLU A 404 -12.93 -16.86 -12.87
CA GLU A 404 -14.13 -17.40 -13.53
C GLU A 404 -15.08 -18.10 -12.53
N THR A 405 -14.51 -18.94 -11.66
CA THR A 405 -15.29 -19.67 -10.65
C THR A 405 -15.88 -18.74 -9.61
N GLU A 406 -15.10 -17.80 -9.11
CA GLU A 406 -15.52 -16.81 -8.11
C GLU A 406 -16.69 -15.98 -8.63
N VAL A 407 -16.59 -15.43 -9.85
CA VAL A 407 -17.63 -14.58 -10.42
C VAL A 407 -18.90 -15.38 -10.74
N LYS A 408 -18.79 -16.61 -11.26
CA LYS A 408 -19.95 -17.46 -11.49
C LYS A 408 -20.73 -17.76 -10.20
N ASN A 409 -20.00 -18.09 -9.12
CA ASN A 409 -20.62 -18.34 -7.82
C ASN A 409 -21.27 -17.07 -7.28
N LEU A 410 -20.59 -15.93 -7.36
CA LEU A 410 -21.11 -14.66 -6.86
C LEU A 410 -22.37 -14.20 -7.61
N VAL A 411 -22.46 -14.41 -8.92
CA VAL A 411 -23.69 -14.14 -9.69
C VAL A 411 -24.83 -15.11 -9.28
N ALA A 412 -24.53 -16.37 -9.04
CA ALA A 412 -25.53 -17.32 -8.54
C ALA A 412 -26.05 -16.92 -7.15
N ASP A 413 -25.15 -16.51 -6.25
CA ASP A 413 -25.48 -16.03 -4.92
C ASP A 413 -26.31 -14.73 -4.98
N LEU A 414 -25.94 -13.78 -5.85
CA LEU A 414 -26.71 -12.55 -6.08
C LEU A 414 -28.13 -12.85 -6.53
N ASN A 415 -28.30 -13.68 -7.57
CA ASN A 415 -29.61 -14.03 -8.10
C ASN A 415 -30.46 -14.83 -7.09
N SER A 416 -29.82 -15.65 -6.25
CA SER A 416 -30.49 -16.37 -5.15
C SER A 416 -30.90 -15.43 -4.02
N SER A 417 -30.02 -14.49 -3.63
CA SER A 417 -30.32 -13.53 -2.57
C SER A 417 -31.46 -12.58 -2.95
N LEU A 418 -31.57 -12.19 -4.22
CA LEU A 418 -32.72 -11.42 -4.74
C LEU A 418 -34.04 -12.15 -4.56
N LYS A 419 -34.10 -13.43 -4.97
CA LYS A 419 -35.31 -14.26 -4.80
C LYS A 419 -35.68 -14.41 -3.32
N ARG A 420 -34.69 -14.64 -2.47
CA ARG A 420 -34.87 -14.76 -1.02
C ARG A 420 -35.40 -13.47 -0.42
N LEU A 421 -34.89 -12.31 -0.84
CA LEU A 421 -35.32 -11.00 -0.36
C LEU A 421 -36.81 -10.78 -0.66
N GLN A 422 -37.26 -11.07 -1.91
CA GLN A 422 -38.67 -10.94 -2.31
C GLN A 422 -39.61 -11.87 -1.51
N LEU A 423 -39.15 -13.11 -1.21
CA LEU A 423 -39.93 -14.05 -0.39
C LEU A 423 -40.06 -13.56 1.07
N LEU A 424 -38.96 -13.03 1.63
CA LEU A 424 -38.97 -12.58 3.02
C LEU A 424 -39.70 -11.24 3.20
N GLU A 425 -39.72 -10.37 2.20
CA GLU A 425 -40.57 -9.20 2.17
C GLU A 425 -42.06 -9.56 2.28
N LYS A 426 -42.49 -10.58 1.49
CA LYS A 426 -43.85 -11.10 1.62
C LYS A 426 -44.14 -11.77 2.96
N ASN A 427 -43.16 -12.46 3.55
CA ASN A 427 -43.28 -13.06 4.87
C ASN A 427 -43.53 -11.99 5.96
N VAL A 428 -42.87 -10.82 5.87
CA VAL A 428 -43.11 -9.69 6.81
C VAL A 428 -44.57 -9.27 6.74
N GLU A 429 -45.12 -9.02 5.54
CA GLU A 429 -46.50 -8.61 5.35
C GLU A 429 -47.50 -9.61 5.99
N VAL A 430 -47.24 -10.92 5.81
CA VAL A 430 -48.10 -11.99 6.38
C VAL A 430 -47.94 -12.03 7.90
N ALA A 431 -46.72 -11.93 8.43
CA ALA A 431 -46.49 -12.00 9.88
C ALA A 431 -47.09 -10.78 10.61
N GLU A 432 -47.05 -9.58 10.00
CA GLU A 432 -47.68 -8.38 10.55
C GLU A 432 -49.21 -8.59 10.69
N LYS A 433 -49.85 -9.06 9.63
CA LYS A 433 -51.30 -9.34 9.64
C LYS A 433 -51.66 -10.41 10.67
N SER A 434 -50.88 -11.51 10.75
CA SER A 434 -51.11 -12.59 11.72
C SER A 434 -50.98 -12.10 13.14
N PHE A 435 -49.92 -11.35 13.44
CA PHE A 435 -49.69 -10.79 14.77
C PHE A 435 -50.86 -9.84 15.19
N GLU A 436 -51.32 -8.96 14.29
CA GLU A 436 -52.39 -8.02 14.59
C GLU A 436 -53.71 -8.72 14.93
N ILE A 437 -54.08 -9.77 14.15
CA ILE A 437 -55.23 -10.62 14.44
C ILE A 437 -55.09 -11.30 15.80
N THR A 438 -53.90 -11.88 16.07
CA THR A 438 -53.64 -12.60 17.34
C THR A 438 -53.66 -11.64 18.53
N ARG A 439 -53.16 -10.39 18.40
CA ARG A 439 -53.23 -9.37 19.42
C ARG A 439 -54.64 -9.00 19.79
N LEU A 440 -55.52 -8.85 18.79
CA LEU A 440 -56.94 -8.57 19.00
C LEU A 440 -57.64 -9.72 19.75
N ARG A 441 -57.43 -10.98 19.31
CA ARG A 441 -57.99 -12.17 19.96
C ARG A 441 -57.50 -12.33 21.42
N PHE A 442 -56.21 -12.00 21.70
CA PHE A 442 -55.69 -11.98 23.05
C PHE A 442 -56.40 -10.89 23.91
N SER A 443 -56.62 -9.71 23.35
CA SER A 443 -57.39 -8.64 24.03
C SER A 443 -58.80 -9.10 24.39
N ASP A 444 -59.45 -9.84 23.46
CA ASP A 444 -60.83 -10.34 23.65
C ASP A 444 -60.91 -11.57 24.57
N GLY A 445 -59.75 -12.18 24.89
CA GLY A 445 -59.67 -13.33 25.78
C GLY A 445 -59.84 -14.68 25.10
N ASP A 446 -59.82 -14.73 23.76
CA ASP A 446 -60.01 -15.93 22.94
C ASP A 446 -58.79 -16.87 22.91
N ILE A 447 -57.60 -16.33 23.22
CA ILE A 447 -56.33 -17.07 23.23
C ILE A 447 -55.52 -16.73 24.47
N ASP A 448 -54.54 -17.58 24.77
CA ASP A 448 -53.66 -17.39 25.92
C ASP A 448 -52.41 -16.53 25.61
N SER A 449 -51.62 -16.23 26.64
CA SER A 449 -50.38 -15.45 26.53
C SER A 449 -49.30 -16.14 25.72
N GLN A 450 -49.28 -17.47 25.68
CA GLN A 450 -48.28 -18.23 24.95
C GLN A 450 -48.49 -18.12 23.44
N ASP A 451 -49.75 -18.16 22.95
CA ASP A 451 -50.05 -17.94 21.54
C ASP A 451 -49.62 -16.54 21.05
N LEU A 452 -49.89 -15.52 21.87
CA LEU A 452 -49.45 -14.15 21.55
C LEU A 452 -47.90 -14.02 21.52
N ALA A 453 -47.22 -14.67 22.48
CA ALA A 453 -45.75 -14.65 22.55
C ALA A 453 -45.13 -15.32 21.30
N LEU A 454 -45.72 -16.46 20.85
CA LEU A 454 -45.27 -17.17 19.65
C LEU A 454 -45.42 -16.34 18.38
N GLU A 455 -46.56 -15.68 18.17
CA GLU A 455 -46.78 -14.81 16.99
C GLU A 455 -45.90 -13.55 17.01
N ARG A 456 -45.64 -12.98 18.19
CA ARG A 456 -44.68 -11.90 18.35
C ARG A 456 -43.26 -12.31 17.96
N GLU A 457 -42.82 -13.49 18.39
CA GLU A 457 -41.51 -14.03 18.02
C GLU A 457 -41.42 -14.26 16.51
N ARG A 458 -42.47 -14.81 15.88
CA ARG A 458 -42.56 -15.00 14.43
C ARG A 458 -42.43 -13.67 13.68
N LEU A 459 -43.10 -12.63 14.14
CA LEU A 459 -43.01 -11.27 13.55
C LEU A 459 -41.60 -10.69 13.67
N ASN A 460 -40.99 -10.80 14.86
CA ASN A 460 -39.62 -10.30 15.07
C ASN A 460 -38.60 -11.06 14.16
N ASN A 461 -38.75 -12.37 14.05
CA ASN A 461 -37.91 -13.19 13.19
C ASN A 461 -38.12 -12.89 11.70
N ALA A 462 -39.34 -12.53 11.28
CA ALA A 462 -39.63 -12.08 9.92
C ALA A 462 -38.89 -10.76 9.59
N TYR A 463 -38.95 -9.75 10.48
CA TYR A 463 -38.22 -8.49 10.32
C TYR A 463 -36.71 -8.69 10.23
N ILE A 464 -36.13 -9.46 11.15
CA ILE A 464 -34.68 -9.74 11.19
C ILE A 464 -34.24 -10.50 9.94
N SER A 465 -35.05 -11.47 9.50
CA SER A 465 -34.74 -12.25 8.29
C SER A 465 -34.80 -11.41 7.02
N HIS A 466 -35.80 -10.54 6.88
CA HIS A 466 -35.92 -9.60 5.75
C HIS A 466 -34.76 -8.61 5.72
N LEU A 467 -34.45 -7.98 6.87
CA LEU A 467 -33.29 -7.10 6.99
C LEU A 467 -31.98 -7.77 6.59
N SER A 468 -31.75 -8.99 7.05
CA SER A 468 -30.57 -9.77 6.73
C SER A 468 -30.49 -10.13 5.24
N ALA A 469 -31.63 -10.43 4.60
CA ALA A 469 -31.68 -10.71 3.17
C ALA A 469 -31.43 -9.47 2.31
N PHE A 470 -31.99 -8.32 2.72
CA PHE A 470 -31.72 -7.02 2.07
C PHE A 470 -30.22 -6.70 2.09
N ILE A 471 -29.60 -6.78 3.26
CA ILE A 471 -28.17 -6.50 3.43
C ILE A 471 -27.32 -7.47 2.60
N GLN A 472 -27.64 -8.77 2.61
CA GLN A 472 -26.89 -9.76 1.82
C GLN A 472 -27.01 -9.49 0.32
N TYR A 473 -28.18 -9.08 -0.17
CA TYR A 473 -28.37 -8.73 -1.57
C TYR A 473 -27.50 -7.50 -1.97
N GLU A 474 -27.54 -6.43 -1.20
CA GLU A 474 -26.75 -5.22 -1.46
C GLU A 474 -25.24 -5.49 -1.36
N LEU A 475 -24.80 -6.31 -0.40
CA LEU A 475 -23.39 -6.71 -0.28
C LEU A 475 -22.92 -7.60 -1.44
N ASN A 476 -23.76 -8.53 -1.89
CA ASN A 476 -23.46 -9.35 -3.06
C ASN A 476 -23.30 -8.48 -4.32
N LEU A 477 -24.14 -7.44 -4.46
CA LEU A 477 -24.05 -6.48 -5.56
C LEU A 477 -22.76 -5.64 -5.49
N ALA A 478 -22.42 -5.14 -4.30
CA ALA A 478 -21.17 -4.40 -4.07
C ALA A 478 -19.93 -5.28 -4.29
N ASP A 479 -19.97 -6.57 -3.91
CA ASP A 479 -18.89 -7.51 -4.16
C ASP A 479 -18.75 -7.85 -5.64
N LEU A 480 -19.86 -8.00 -6.36
CA LEU A 480 -19.84 -8.20 -7.79
C LEU A 480 -19.22 -6.99 -8.52
N MET A 481 -19.59 -5.76 -8.14
CA MET A 481 -18.99 -4.54 -8.67
C MET A 481 -17.48 -4.51 -8.43
N ARG A 482 -17.03 -4.85 -7.22
CA ARG A 482 -15.61 -4.94 -6.86
C ARG A 482 -14.85 -5.99 -7.69
N LYS A 483 -15.48 -7.15 -7.95
CA LYS A 483 -14.88 -8.30 -8.64
C LYS A 483 -14.91 -8.20 -10.16
N THR A 484 -15.80 -7.38 -10.72
CA THR A 484 -15.92 -7.19 -12.17
C THR A 484 -15.41 -5.82 -12.62
N PHE A 485 -15.18 -4.88 -11.69
CA PHE A 485 -14.92 -3.46 -11.98
C PHE A 485 -16.05 -2.81 -12.80
N TYR A 486 -17.27 -3.32 -12.62
CA TYR A 486 -18.46 -2.88 -13.36
C TYR A 486 -19.64 -2.71 -12.42
N ASP A 487 -20.32 -1.56 -12.52
CA ASP A 487 -21.54 -1.29 -11.77
C ASP A 487 -22.76 -1.78 -12.55
N PHE A 488 -23.32 -2.91 -12.12
CA PHE A 488 -24.51 -3.49 -12.72
C PHE A 488 -25.80 -2.73 -12.36
N LYS A 489 -25.76 -1.82 -11.41
CA LYS A 489 -26.88 -0.98 -11.02
C LYS A 489 -27.07 0.18 -12.00
N ASN A 490 -25.96 0.79 -12.42
CA ASN A 490 -25.94 1.90 -13.36
C ASN A 490 -25.56 1.46 -14.80
N ASP A 491 -25.21 0.20 -15.01
CA ASP A 491 -24.73 -0.42 -16.27
C ASP A 491 -23.53 0.32 -16.88
N GLU A 492 -22.53 0.65 -16.02
CA GLU A 492 -21.32 1.37 -16.41
C GLU A 492 -20.04 0.79 -15.74
N PRO A 493 -18.88 0.97 -16.39
CA PRO A 493 -17.59 0.61 -15.75
C PRO A 493 -17.33 1.50 -14.54
N VAL A 494 -16.82 0.90 -13.46
CA VAL A 494 -16.33 1.67 -12.32
C VAL A 494 -14.94 2.20 -12.66
N LEU A 495 -14.83 3.48 -13.00
CA LEU A 495 -13.58 4.14 -13.39
C LEU A 495 -12.77 4.65 -12.21
#